data_44bb452b18631c740013245dc5f8bd10
#
_entry.id   44bb452b18631c740013245dc5f8bd10
#
_cell.length_a   1.000
_cell.length_b   1.000
_cell.length_c   1.000
_cell.angle_alpha   90.00
_cell.angle_beta   90.00
_cell.angle_gamma   90.00
#
_symmetry.space_group_name_H-M   'P 1'
#
loop_
_entity.id
_entity.type
_entity.pdbx_description
1 polymer ?
#
loop_
_entity_poly.entity_id
_entity_poly.type
_entity_poly.pdbx_seq_one_letter_code
_entity_poly.pdbx_strand_id
1 'polypeptide(L)'
;LSGWKLEFYNGNNDSLYDQISLSGVISDAGEGYGFVVAESSQIQNGAPDGIGLIYQYGNCAELISYEGTMSPTDGPCSTFTSNDIGVIQSNSTPPEDSLQKTGTGTVSSDFTWVGPVTKTKGTQNADQTFGSEPTTFVVTATGLDYIIDGVMHATITVKRGNTYIFDVSDFGNAHPFRLSTTPDGAFGGGVAYDNGVTYVDTGTITWTVPEDLT
;
A
#
# COMPACT_ATOMS: atom_id res chain seq x y z
N LEU A 1 17.73 7.76 0.91
CA LEU A 1 17.03 8.75 1.76
C LEU A 1 17.89 9.98 2.11
N SER A 2 18.99 10.20 1.37
CA SER A 2 19.87 11.37 1.64
C SER A 2 19.05 12.68 1.58
N GLY A 3 19.19 13.49 2.65
CA GLY A 3 18.50 14.77 2.77
C GLY A 3 17.07 14.71 3.32
N TRP A 4 16.47 13.53 3.41
CA TRP A 4 15.18 13.37 4.09
C TRP A 4 15.35 13.40 5.61
N LYS A 5 14.32 13.89 6.32
CA LYS A 5 14.31 13.99 7.79
C LYS A 5 12.94 13.64 8.36
N LEU A 6 12.95 13.22 9.61
CA LEU A 6 11.81 13.31 10.51
C LEU A 6 12.04 14.49 11.45
N GLU A 7 11.02 15.28 11.69
CA GLU A 7 10.99 16.38 12.64
C GLU A 7 9.90 16.17 13.68
N PHE A 8 10.19 16.52 14.93
CA PHE A 8 9.28 16.29 16.06
C PHE A 8 8.87 17.64 16.64
N TYR A 9 7.56 17.82 16.75
CA TYR A 9 6.94 19.06 17.20
C TYR A 9 6.19 18.85 18.50
N ASN A 10 6.42 19.75 19.48
CA ASN A 10 5.77 19.73 20.78
C ASN A 10 4.49 20.55 20.72
N GLY A 11 3.34 19.91 20.92
CA GLY A 11 2.04 20.58 20.83
C GLY A 11 1.71 21.49 22.03
N ASN A 12 2.52 21.49 23.09
CA ASN A 12 2.33 22.47 24.17
C ASN A 12 2.72 23.90 23.76
N ASN A 13 3.63 24.04 22.76
CA ASN A 13 4.11 25.32 22.28
C ASN A 13 4.25 25.38 20.75
N ASP A 14 3.79 24.34 20.05
CA ASP A 14 3.82 24.19 18.60
C ASP A 14 5.20 24.37 17.97
N SER A 15 6.29 24.07 18.71
CA SER A 15 7.66 24.27 18.23
C SER A 15 8.38 22.97 17.95
N LEU A 16 9.32 23.03 16.98
CA LEU A 16 10.27 21.97 16.68
C LEU A 16 11.19 21.73 17.89
N TYR A 17 11.31 20.49 18.36
CA TYR A 17 12.18 20.16 19.49
C TYR A 17 13.26 19.12 19.18
N ASP A 18 13.08 18.31 18.14
CA ASP A 18 14.07 17.30 17.74
C ASP A 18 13.93 16.97 16.25
N GLN A 19 15.00 16.40 15.67
CA GLN A 19 15.00 15.94 14.28
C GLN A 19 15.92 14.74 14.08
N ILE A 20 15.56 13.86 13.13
CA ILE A 20 16.37 12.73 12.70
C ILE A 20 16.62 12.83 11.20
N SER A 21 17.89 12.86 10.79
CA SER A 21 18.25 12.73 9.38
C SER A 21 18.12 11.28 8.94
N LEU A 22 17.36 11.04 7.89
CA LEU A 22 17.24 9.71 7.29
C LEU A 22 18.40 9.46 6.33
N SER A 23 18.84 8.21 6.24
CA SER A 23 19.94 7.81 5.37
C SER A 23 19.72 6.40 4.82
N GLY A 24 20.55 6.00 3.86
CA GLY A 24 20.50 4.69 3.25
C GLY A 24 19.49 4.59 2.10
N VAL A 25 19.23 3.36 1.70
CA VAL A 25 18.28 2.99 0.65
C VAL A 25 17.18 2.16 1.29
N ILE A 26 15.94 2.39 0.89
CA ILE A 26 14.84 1.49 1.23
C ILE A 26 15.00 0.26 0.35
N SER A 27 15.35 -0.87 0.97
CA SER A 27 15.40 -2.15 0.26
C SER A 27 14.00 -2.65 0.00
N ASP A 28 13.78 -3.19 -1.19
CA ASP A 28 12.50 -3.83 -1.52
C ASP A 28 12.30 -5.06 -0.61
N ALA A 29 11.18 -5.07 0.10
CA ALA A 29 10.74 -6.17 0.94
C ALA A 29 9.72 -7.08 0.24
N GLY A 30 9.44 -6.78 -1.03
CA GLY A 30 8.44 -7.39 -1.90
C GLY A 30 7.43 -6.35 -2.38
N GLU A 31 6.84 -6.57 -3.54
CA GLU A 31 5.80 -5.71 -4.12
C GLU A 31 6.23 -4.25 -4.39
N GLY A 32 7.54 -3.97 -4.46
CA GLY A 32 8.07 -2.62 -4.65
C GLY A 32 8.05 -1.72 -3.41
N TYR A 33 7.80 -2.27 -2.23
CA TYR A 33 7.78 -1.56 -0.95
C TYR A 33 8.91 -2.02 -0.04
N GLY A 34 9.27 -1.17 0.91
CA GLY A 34 10.29 -1.49 1.90
C GLY A 34 10.17 -0.62 3.15
N PHE A 35 11.01 -0.91 4.14
CA PHE A 35 10.94 -0.29 5.45
C PHE A 35 12.27 0.32 5.83
N VAL A 36 12.20 1.45 6.51
CA VAL A 36 13.32 2.09 7.20
C VAL A 36 12.92 2.34 8.65
N VAL A 37 13.85 2.08 9.57
CA VAL A 37 13.67 2.37 10.99
C VAL A 37 14.48 3.61 11.33
N ALA A 38 13.82 4.61 11.91
CA ALA A 38 14.44 5.74 12.58
C ALA A 38 14.15 5.63 14.08
N GLU A 39 15.17 5.82 14.91
CA GLU A 39 15.03 5.71 16.36
C GLU A 39 15.23 7.06 17.02
N SER A 40 14.31 7.44 17.91
CA SER A 40 14.46 8.59 18.81
C SER A 40 14.20 8.15 20.25
N SER A 41 15.03 8.64 21.15
CA SER A 41 14.78 8.56 22.60
C SER A 41 14.06 9.81 23.13
N GLN A 42 13.71 10.74 22.22
CA GLN A 42 13.16 12.06 22.57
C GLN A 42 11.68 12.21 22.21
N ILE A 43 11.03 11.17 21.66
CA ILE A 43 9.59 11.26 21.34
C ILE A 43 8.83 11.58 22.63
N GLN A 44 8.11 12.70 22.61
CA GLN A 44 7.28 13.14 23.70
C GLN A 44 5.92 12.42 23.68
N ASN A 45 5.30 12.33 24.83
CA ASN A 45 3.96 11.74 25.01
C ASN A 45 3.06 12.79 25.69
N GLY A 46 3.00 13.98 25.09
CA GLY A 46 2.09 15.05 25.45
C GLY A 46 0.98 15.16 24.41
N ALA A 47 -0.12 15.81 24.73
CA ALA A 47 -1.21 15.99 23.79
C ALA A 47 -1.36 17.47 23.39
N PRO A 48 -1.40 17.77 22.07
CA PRO A 48 -1.05 16.97 20.90
C PRO A 48 0.44 17.10 20.57
N ASP A 49 1.10 16.02 20.14
CA ASP A 49 2.46 16.09 19.57
C ASP A 49 2.46 15.67 18.11
N GLY A 50 3.45 16.12 17.32
CA GLY A 50 3.48 15.92 15.89
C GLY A 50 4.79 15.39 15.34
N ILE A 51 4.70 14.68 14.21
CA ILE A 51 5.84 14.19 13.44
C ILE A 51 5.70 14.65 12.01
N GLY A 52 6.69 15.41 11.52
CA GLY A 52 6.81 15.86 10.15
C GLY A 52 7.77 15.00 9.35
N LEU A 53 7.38 14.60 8.14
CA LEU A 53 8.30 14.03 7.14
C LEU A 53 8.74 15.16 6.21
N ILE A 54 10.05 15.36 6.10
CA ILE A 54 10.63 16.47 5.37
C ILE A 54 11.38 15.95 4.14
N TYR A 55 11.06 16.50 2.97
CA TYR A 55 11.76 16.19 1.72
C TYR A 55 13.25 16.59 1.77
N GLN A 56 14.04 15.96 0.94
CA GLN A 56 15.46 16.26 0.78
C GLN A 56 15.79 17.74 0.48
N TYR A 57 14.82 18.50 -0.03
CA TYR A 57 14.96 19.94 -0.32
C TYR A 57 14.41 20.85 0.80
N GLY A 58 14.00 20.27 1.93
CA GLY A 58 13.58 21.02 3.11
C GLY A 58 12.10 21.39 3.16
N ASN A 59 11.26 20.87 2.27
CA ASN A 59 9.82 21.10 2.32
C ASN A 59 9.12 20.01 3.15
N CYS A 60 8.07 20.38 3.89
CA CYS A 60 7.20 19.42 4.57
C CYS A 60 6.44 18.55 3.56
N ALA A 61 6.58 17.23 3.67
CA ALA A 61 5.88 16.26 2.84
C ALA A 61 4.56 15.82 3.48
N GLU A 62 4.60 15.55 4.78
CA GLU A 62 3.46 15.11 5.58
C GLU A 62 3.69 15.56 7.03
N LEU A 63 2.62 15.97 7.69
CA LEU A 63 2.60 16.27 9.13
C LEU A 63 1.44 15.50 9.77
N ILE A 64 1.78 14.54 10.60
CA ILE A 64 0.81 13.82 11.43
C ILE A 64 0.92 14.28 12.89
N SER A 65 -0.14 14.14 13.64
CA SER A 65 -0.16 14.31 15.09
C SER A 65 -0.97 13.21 15.76
N TYR A 66 -0.72 13.00 17.00
CA TYR A 66 -1.48 12.09 17.87
C TYR A 66 -2.04 12.87 19.05
N GLU A 67 -3.24 12.44 19.52
CA GLU A 67 -3.96 13.05 20.64
C GLU A 67 -4.46 14.49 20.39
N GLY A 68 -4.70 14.83 19.12
CA GLY A 68 -5.24 16.11 18.67
C GLY A 68 -4.45 16.72 17.50
N THR A 69 -4.98 17.80 16.94
CA THR A 69 -4.34 18.55 15.85
C THR A 69 -3.43 19.64 16.39
N MET A 70 -2.36 19.97 15.66
CA MET A 70 -1.45 21.07 15.94
C MET A 70 -1.09 21.86 14.68
N SER A 71 -0.56 23.06 14.86
CA SER A 71 -0.05 23.90 13.76
C SER A 71 1.32 24.46 14.17
N PRO A 72 2.42 23.85 13.67
CA PRO A 72 3.77 24.27 14.06
C PRO A 72 4.04 25.74 13.81
N THR A 73 4.71 26.39 14.73
CA THR A 73 5.09 27.82 14.65
C THR A 73 6.44 28.03 13.99
N ASP A 74 7.25 26.97 13.85
CA ASP A 74 8.58 27.00 13.23
C ASP A 74 8.85 25.71 12.43
N GLY A 75 10.02 25.62 11.85
CA GLY A 75 10.42 24.49 11.00
C GLY A 75 9.70 24.44 9.65
N PRO A 76 10.06 23.45 8.81
CA PRO A 76 9.48 23.25 7.48
C PRO A 76 7.98 23.03 7.43
N CYS A 77 7.37 22.51 8.49
CA CYS A 77 5.93 22.26 8.55
C CYS A 77 5.10 23.43 9.13
N SER A 78 5.70 24.61 9.34
CA SER A 78 5.01 25.77 9.96
C SER A 78 3.82 26.34 9.17
N THR A 79 3.64 25.93 7.92
CA THR A 79 2.46 26.33 7.11
C THR A 79 1.38 25.25 7.05
N PHE A 80 1.57 24.16 7.79
CA PHE A 80 0.65 23.02 7.83
C PHE A 80 -0.16 23.04 9.12
N THR A 81 -1.36 22.50 9.04
CA THR A 81 -2.08 21.95 10.21
C THR A 81 -1.98 20.44 10.12
N SER A 82 -1.64 19.78 11.21
CA SER A 82 -1.44 18.34 11.23
C SER A 82 -2.71 17.55 10.96
N ASN A 83 -2.54 16.35 10.46
CA ASN A 83 -3.59 15.35 10.43
C ASN A 83 -3.50 14.52 11.73
N ASP A 84 -4.54 14.64 12.60
CA ASP A 84 -4.65 13.78 13.78
C ASP A 84 -4.91 12.34 13.34
N ILE A 85 -4.04 11.42 13.75
CA ILE A 85 -4.15 9.99 13.38
C ILE A 85 -5.33 9.28 14.06
N GLY A 86 -5.99 9.92 15.04
CA GLY A 86 -7.22 9.44 15.66
C GLY A 86 -7.03 8.25 16.62
N VAL A 87 -5.80 7.83 16.90
CA VAL A 87 -5.46 6.79 17.89
C VAL A 87 -4.43 7.34 18.88
N ILE A 88 -4.47 6.86 20.09
CA ILE A 88 -3.68 7.39 21.21
C ILE A 88 -2.81 6.30 21.86
N GLN A 89 -1.69 6.72 22.40
CA GLN A 89 -0.84 5.91 23.25
C GLN A 89 -0.74 6.56 24.63
N SER A 90 -1.01 5.81 25.66
CA SER A 90 -0.95 6.31 27.05
C SER A 90 0.28 5.80 27.78
N ASN A 91 0.59 6.38 28.95
CA ASN A 91 1.66 5.90 29.83
C ASN A 91 1.45 4.45 30.34
N SER A 92 0.25 3.88 30.18
CA SER A 92 -0.05 2.49 30.49
C SER A 92 0.07 1.55 29.30
N THR A 93 0.34 2.07 28.10
CA THR A 93 0.56 1.24 26.90
C THR A 93 1.82 0.39 27.09
N PRO A 94 1.75 -0.93 26.88
CA PRO A 94 2.92 -1.80 26.98
C PRO A 94 4.03 -1.36 26.01
N PRO A 95 5.32 -1.46 26.40
CA PRO A 95 6.44 -1.09 25.51
C PRO A 95 6.55 -1.93 24.23
N GLU A 96 5.85 -3.08 24.22
CA GLU A 96 5.75 -3.97 23.05
C GLU A 96 4.67 -3.56 22.07
N ASP A 97 3.87 -2.54 22.38
CA ASP A 97 2.82 -2.05 21.51
C ASP A 97 3.22 -0.76 20.78
N SER A 98 2.54 -0.49 19.67
CA SER A 98 2.72 0.72 18.85
C SER A 98 1.44 1.10 18.14
N LEU A 99 1.37 2.34 17.69
CA LEU A 99 0.36 2.80 16.73
C LEU A 99 0.82 2.40 15.33
N GLN A 100 -0.07 1.84 14.52
CA GLN A 100 0.27 1.26 13.21
C GLN A 100 -0.77 1.61 12.15
N LYS A 101 -0.37 1.58 10.88
CA LYS A 101 -1.30 1.63 9.75
C LYS A 101 -1.67 0.22 9.30
N THR A 102 -2.95 -0.02 9.02
CA THR A 102 -3.50 -1.28 8.49
C THR A 102 -4.37 -1.01 7.28
N GLY A 103 -4.75 -2.04 6.55
CA GLY A 103 -5.53 -1.95 5.32
C GLY A 103 -4.73 -2.35 4.09
N THR A 104 -5.34 -2.23 2.92
CA THR A 104 -4.71 -2.53 1.62
C THR A 104 -4.66 -1.28 0.77
N GLY A 105 -3.52 -1.01 0.15
CA GLY A 105 -3.40 0.18 -0.69
C GLY A 105 -2.02 0.46 -1.24
N THR A 106 -1.95 1.53 -2.03
CA THR A 106 -0.73 1.98 -2.71
C THR A 106 -0.26 3.36 -2.27
N VAL A 107 -1.12 4.10 -1.57
CA VAL A 107 -0.82 5.45 -1.06
C VAL A 107 -1.17 5.58 0.41
N SER A 108 -0.58 6.55 1.10
CA SER A 108 -0.72 6.74 2.56
C SER A 108 -2.18 6.81 3.03
N SER A 109 -3.07 7.41 2.23
CA SER A 109 -4.49 7.57 2.54
C SER A 109 -5.32 6.29 2.46
N ASP A 110 -4.81 5.22 1.83
CA ASP A 110 -5.51 3.94 1.73
C ASP A 110 -5.48 3.16 3.05
N PHE A 111 -4.58 3.55 3.94
CA PHE A 111 -4.36 2.88 5.22
C PHE A 111 -4.98 3.65 6.38
N THR A 112 -5.50 2.90 7.36
CA THR A 112 -6.10 3.46 8.57
C THR A 112 -5.18 3.22 9.77
N TRP A 113 -5.03 4.22 10.64
CA TRP A 113 -4.31 4.07 11.88
C TRP A 113 -5.09 3.23 12.89
N VAL A 114 -4.39 2.33 13.55
CA VAL A 114 -4.91 1.46 14.62
C VAL A 114 -3.90 1.38 15.75
N GLY A 115 -4.34 0.92 16.89
CA GLY A 115 -3.48 0.64 18.03
C GLY A 115 -3.93 1.35 19.32
N PRO A 116 -3.16 1.11 20.38
CA PRO A 116 -1.91 0.32 20.45
C PRO A 116 -2.11 -1.17 20.14
N VAL A 117 -1.23 -1.74 19.33
CA VAL A 117 -1.16 -3.17 19.00
C VAL A 117 0.30 -3.63 18.98
N THR A 118 0.54 -4.93 19.05
CA THR A 118 1.90 -5.49 19.09
C THR A 118 2.78 -4.93 17.97
N LYS A 119 3.92 -4.37 18.32
CA LYS A 119 4.83 -3.69 17.39
C LYS A 119 5.40 -4.62 16.33
N THR A 120 5.58 -4.06 15.12
CA THR A 120 6.15 -4.74 13.94
C THR A 120 7.37 -4.00 13.39
N LYS A 121 8.20 -3.45 14.29
CA LYS A 121 9.33 -2.59 13.95
C LYS A 121 10.20 -3.16 12.83
N GLY A 122 10.34 -2.39 11.75
CA GLY A 122 11.19 -2.73 10.59
C GLY A 122 10.58 -3.76 9.63
N THR A 123 9.34 -4.15 9.85
CA THR A 123 8.60 -5.08 8.98
C THR A 123 7.21 -4.52 8.66
N GLN A 124 6.50 -5.18 7.76
CA GLN A 124 5.11 -4.87 7.46
C GLN A 124 4.24 -5.01 8.72
N ASN A 125 3.30 -4.08 8.91
CA ASN A 125 2.36 -4.15 10.01
C ASN A 125 1.39 -5.33 9.85
N ALA A 126 0.85 -5.83 10.96
CA ALA A 126 -0.23 -6.78 10.92
C ALA A 126 -1.43 -6.17 10.18
N ASP A 127 -2.11 -6.98 9.37
CA ASP A 127 -3.27 -6.55 8.57
C ASP A 127 -3.01 -5.35 7.63
N GLN A 128 -1.75 -5.14 7.26
CA GLN A 128 -1.36 -4.18 6.22
C GLN A 128 -0.93 -4.93 4.96
N THR A 129 -1.44 -4.54 3.80
CA THR A 129 -1.06 -5.09 2.50
C THR A 129 -0.74 -3.95 1.55
N PHE A 130 0.47 -3.94 1.01
CA PHE A 130 0.84 -3.00 -0.05
C PHE A 130 0.41 -3.56 -1.39
N GLY A 131 -0.16 -2.71 -2.24
CA GLY A 131 -0.71 -3.06 -3.53
C GLY A 131 -2.20 -2.67 -3.63
N SER A 132 -2.77 -2.81 -4.81
CA SER A 132 -4.21 -2.61 -5.00
C SER A 132 -4.97 -3.89 -4.68
N GLU A 133 -6.22 -3.76 -4.21
CA GLU A 133 -7.12 -4.91 -4.15
C GLU A 133 -7.24 -5.55 -5.53
N PRO A 134 -7.25 -6.89 -5.62
CA PRO A 134 -7.44 -7.56 -6.88
C PRO A 134 -8.75 -7.16 -7.55
N THR A 135 -8.69 -6.79 -8.82
CA THR A 135 -9.90 -6.54 -9.62
C THR A 135 -10.42 -7.88 -10.14
N THR A 136 -11.67 -8.21 -9.84
CA THR A 136 -12.31 -9.44 -10.32
C THR A 136 -13.17 -9.15 -11.55
N PHE A 137 -12.95 -9.94 -12.60
CA PHE A 137 -13.76 -10.01 -13.80
C PHE A 137 -14.57 -11.33 -13.81
N VAL A 138 -15.87 -11.25 -13.99
CA VAL A 138 -16.71 -12.44 -14.20
C VAL A 138 -16.63 -12.85 -15.66
N VAL A 139 -16.17 -14.08 -15.91
CA VAL A 139 -16.03 -14.61 -17.27
C VAL A 139 -17.08 -15.69 -17.49
N THR A 140 -17.91 -15.51 -18.52
CA THR A 140 -18.86 -16.48 -19.00
C THR A 140 -18.57 -16.83 -20.45
N ALA A 141 -19.19 -17.86 -21.00
CA ALA A 141 -19.03 -18.27 -22.38
C ALA A 141 -20.38 -18.48 -23.08
N THR A 142 -20.43 -18.13 -24.37
CA THR A 142 -21.54 -18.44 -25.25
C THR A 142 -21.04 -18.91 -26.60
N GLY A 143 -21.37 -20.17 -26.96
CA GLY A 143 -20.79 -20.79 -28.16
C GLY A 143 -19.25 -20.93 -28.02
N LEU A 144 -18.52 -20.24 -28.86
CA LEU A 144 -17.04 -20.21 -28.86
C LEU A 144 -16.47 -18.90 -28.29
N ASP A 145 -17.33 -18.00 -27.83
CA ASP A 145 -16.92 -16.66 -27.40
C ASP A 145 -16.92 -16.53 -25.87
N TYR A 146 -15.96 -15.77 -25.36
CA TYR A 146 -15.95 -15.35 -23.96
C TYR A 146 -16.64 -13.99 -23.78
N ILE A 147 -17.34 -13.89 -22.68
CA ILE A 147 -18.03 -12.68 -22.23
C ILE A 147 -17.40 -12.30 -20.90
N ILE A 148 -16.86 -11.09 -20.79
CA ILE A 148 -16.27 -10.55 -19.57
C ILE A 148 -17.18 -9.44 -19.04
N ASP A 149 -17.65 -9.57 -17.81
CA ASP A 149 -18.60 -8.64 -17.17
C ASP A 149 -19.83 -8.32 -18.05
N GLY A 150 -20.34 -9.32 -18.75
CA GLY A 150 -21.49 -9.19 -19.62
C GLY A 150 -21.18 -8.61 -21.01
N VAL A 151 -19.92 -8.32 -21.34
CA VAL A 151 -19.49 -7.76 -22.62
C VAL A 151 -18.75 -8.81 -23.45
N MET A 152 -19.28 -9.13 -24.64
CA MET A 152 -18.65 -10.03 -25.59
C MET A 152 -17.42 -9.35 -26.23
N HIS A 153 -16.31 -10.09 -26.34
CA HIS A 153 -15.02 -9.56 -26.85
C HIS A 153 -14.56 -8.30 -26.12
N ALA A 154 -14.76 -8.23 -24.81
CA ALA A 154 -14.41 -7.08 -24.00
C ALA A 154 -12.92 -6.71 -24.13
N THR A 155 -12.65 -5.43 -24.22
CA THR A 155 -11.30 -4.90 -24.03
C THR A 155 -11.13 -4.49 -22.57
N ILE A 156 -10.16 -5.09 -21.89
CA ILE A 156 -9.81 -4.72 -20.52
C ILE A 156 -8.48 -3.98 -20.50
N THR A 157 -8.38 -3.00 -19.62
CA THR A 157 -7.12 -2.28 -19.36
C THR A 157 -6.55 -2.76 -18.05
N VAL A 158 -5.28 -3.18 -18.07
CA VAL A 158 -4.58 -3.64 -16.88
C VAL A 158 -3.40 -2.71 -16.57
N LYS A 159 -3.03 -2.64 -15.29
CA LYS A 159 -1.84 -1.90 -14.82
C LYS A 159 -0.80 -2.91 -14.37
N ARG A 160 0.47 -2.60 -14.64
CA ARG A 160 1.61 -3.38 -14.12
C ARG A 160 1.59 -3.37 -12.60
N GLY A 161 2.06 -4.43 -11.97
CA GLY A 161 2.08 -4.62 -10.53
C GLY A 161 0.72 -4.98 -9.91
N ASN A 162 -0.39 -4.77 -10.62
CA ASN A 162 -1.71 -5.07 -10.09
C ASN A 162 -2.11 -6.53 -10.32
N THR A 163 -2.94 -7.05 -9.42
CA THR A 163 -3.50 -8.40 -9.53
C THR A 163 -4.93 -8.35 -10.06
N TYR A 164 -5.22 -9.24 -11.00
CA TYR A 164 -6.54 -9.41 -11.61
C TYR A 164 -6.99 -10.86 -11.44
N ILE A 165 -8.26 -11.03 -11.11
CA ILE A 165 -8.90 -12.34 -10.95
C ILE A 165 -9.94 -12.48 -12.06
N PHE A 166 -9.86 -13.57 -12.82
CA PHE A 166 -10.90 -13.96 -13.76
C PHE A 166 -11.68 -15.11 -13.14
N ASP A 167 -12.90 -14.85 -12.72
CA ASP A 167 -13.82 -15.87 -12.20
C ASP A 167 -14.43 -16.65 -13.37
N VAL A 168 -14.00 -17.88 -13.53
CA VAL A 168 -14.40 -18.82 -14.57
C VAL A 168 -15.25 -19.96 -14.03
N SER A 169 -15.79 -19.80 -12.82
CA SER A 169 -16.54 -20.87 -12.12
C SER A 169 -17.83 -21.27 -12.84
N ASP A 170 -18.37 -20.39 -13.70
CA ASP A 170 -19.69 -20.58 -14.34
C ASP A 170 -19.69 -21.63 -15.48
N PHE A 171 -18.55 -21.93 -16.10
CA PHE A 171 -18.50 -22.86 -17.24
C PHE A 171 -17.55 -24.06 -17.08
N GLY A 172 -16.93 -24.21 -15.91
CA GLY A 172 -16.06 -25.36 -15.58
C GLY A 172 -14.98 -25.65 -16.62
N ASN A 173 -14.72 -26.93 -16.89
CA ASN A 173 -13.69 -27.36 -17.85
C ASN A 173 -14.14 -27.36 -19.31
N ALA A 174 -15.37 -27.00 -19.62
CA ALA A 174 -15.91 -27.07 -20.99
C ALA A 174 -15.27 -26.02 -21.91
N HIS A 175 -14.87 -24.88 -21.34
CA HIS A 175 -14.22 -23.77 -22.03
C HIS A 175 -13.00 -23.29 -21.22
N PRO A 176 -11.84 -23.93 -21.36
CA PRO A 176 -10.67 -23.56 -20.56
C PRO A 176 -10.18 -22.17 -20.97
N PHE A 177 -10.41 -21.17 -20.11
CA PHE A 177 -9.95 -19.80 -20.31
C PHE A 177 -8.45 -19.70 -20.12
N ARG A 178 -7.75 -19.04 -21.03
CA ARG A 178 -6.31 -18.80 -20.97
C ARG A 178 -5.98 -17.41 -21.46
N LEU A 179 -5.03 -16.75 -20.79
CA LEU A 179 -4.37 -15.57 -21.33
C LEU A 179 -3.39 -16.02 -22.43
N SER A 180 -3.23 -15.20 -23.47
CA SER A 180 -2.32 -15.50 -24.57
C SER A 180 -1.81 -14.19 -25.19
N THR A 181 -0.61 -14.22 -25.74
CA THR A 181 -0.06 -13.14 -26.58
C THR A 181 -0.42 -13.30 -28.06
N THR A 182 -1.11 -14.40 -28.42
CA THR A 182 -1.55 -14.70 -29.79
C THR A 182 -3.01 -14.25 -29.96
N PRO A 183 -3.37 -13.52 -31.05
CA PRO A 183 -4.73 -13.07 -31.29
C PRO A 183 -5.79 -14.18 -31.28
N ASP A 184 -5.43 -15.39 -31.76
CA ASP A 184 -6.32 -16.55 -31.81
C ASP A 184 -6.30 -17.38 -30.51
N GLY A 185 -5.70 -16.89 -29.44
CA GLY A 185 -5.64 -17.55 -28.15
C GLY A 185 -4.68 -18.75 -28.10
N ALA A 186 -4.73 -19.51 -27.00
CA ALA A 186 -3.82 -20.62 -26.76
C ALA A 186 -4.17 -21.90 -27.54
N PHE A 187 -5.44 -22.07 -27.95
CA PHE A 187 -5.93 -23.30 -28.58
C PHE A 187 -5.88 -23.32 -30.11
N GLY A 188 -5.73 -22.18 -30.75
CA GLY A 188 -5.58 -22.04 -32.20
C GLY A 188 -4.14 -22.15 -32.72
N GLY A 189 -3.25 -22.80 -31.98
CA GLY A 189 -1.82 -22.90 -32.29
C GLY A 189 -0.97 -21.85 -31.56
N GLY A 190 -1.57 -21.06 -30.70
CA GLY A 190 -0.89 -20.14 -29.81
C GLY A 190 -0.43 -20.83 -28.50
N VAL A 191 0.21 -20.08 -27.63
CA VAL A 191 0.73 -20.55 -26.34
C VAL A 191 0.06 -19.77 -25.21
N ALA A 192 -0.32 -20.46 -24.12
CA ALA A 192 -0.80 -19.80 -22.93
C ALA A 192 0.30 -18.88 -22.35
N TYR A 193 -0.12 -17.75 -21.83
CA TYR A 193 0.76 -16.80 -21.14
C TYR A 193 0.80 -17.16 -19.65
N ASP A 194 1.97 -17.51 -19.14
CA ASP A 194 2.12 -18.04 -17.78
C ASP A 194 2.84 -17.07 -16.81
N ASN A 195 3.41 -15.96 -17.33
CA ASN A 195 4.16 -15.04 -16.48
C ASN A 195 3.22 -14.30 -15.51
N GLY A 196 3.36 -14.58 -14.21
CA GLY A 196 2.51 -14.04 -13.16
C GLY A 196 1.10 -14.64 -13.11
N VAL A 197 0.81 -15.74 -13.84
CA VAL A 197 -0.55 -16.32 -13.92
C VAL A 197 -0.62 -17.63 -13.16
N THR A 198 -1.70 -17.77 -12.38
CA THR A 198 -2.09 -19.03 -11.75
C THR A 198 -3.44 -19.47 -12.32
N TYR A 199 -3.49 -20.66 -12.94
CA TYR A 199 -4.68 -21.24 -13.57
C TYR A 199 -5.36 -22.24 -12.65
N VAL A 200 -6.64 -22.01 -12.32
CA VAL A 200 -7.54 -22.98 -11.67
C VAL A 200 -8.79 -23.10 -12.52
N ASP A 201 -8.83 -24.10 -13.39
CA ASP A 201 -9.78 -24.23 -14.51
C ASP A 201 -11.28 -24.29 -14.12
N THR A 202 -11.58 -24.63 -12.87
CA THR A 202 -12.96 -24.72 -12.36
C THR A 202 -13.30 -23.63 -11.34
N GLY A 203 -12.51 -22.57 -11.29
CA GLY A 203 -12.66 -21.54 -10.25
C GLY A 203 -12.20 -20.19 -10.71
N THR A 204 -10.97 -19.84 -10.37
CA THR A 204 -10.41 -18.53 -10.66
C THR A 204 -9.06 -18.64 -11.36
N ILE A 205 -8.80 -17.70 -12.27
CA ILE A 205 -7.47 -17.48 -12.82
C ILE A 205 -6.97 -16.18 -12.25
N THR A 206 -5.84 -16.22 -11.58
CA THR A 206 -5.23 -15.04 -10.96
C THR A 206 -4.01 -14.61 -11.77
N TRP A 207 -3.94 -13.34 -12.14
CA TRP A 207 -2.81 -12.76 -12.86
C TRP A 207 -2.29 -11.53 -12.14
N THR A 208 -1.09 -11.62 -11.61
CA THR A 208 -0.32 -10.44 -11.19
C THR A 208 0.49 -9.95 -12.39
N VAL A 209 0.15 -8.79 -12.90
CA VAL A 209 0.78 -8.23 -14.10
C VAL A 209 2.23 -7.88 -13.81
N PRO A 210 3.20 -8.49 -14.48
CA PRO A 210 4.61 -8.18 -14.25
C PRO A 210 4.95 -6.70 -14.47
N GLU A 211 5.84 -6.16 -13.65
CA GLU A 211 6.32 -4.79 -13.78
C GLU A 211 7.09 -4.53 -15.09
N ASP A 212 7.73 -5.55 -15.63
CA ASP A 212 8.52 -5.53 -16.85
C ASP A 212 7.71 -5.93 -18.11
N LEU A 213 6.39 -6.08 -17.99
CA LEU A 213 5.53 -6.42 -19.14
C LEU A 213 5.64 -5.33 -20.22
N THR A 214 6.06 -5.71 -21.43
CA THR A 214 6.26 -4.84 -22.60
C THR A 214 5.13 -4.96 -23.61
#